data_4c5faf9ca31cf9216f2ebe9eb598c474
#
_entry.id   4c5faf9ca31cf9216f2ebe9eb598c474
#
_cell.length_a   1.000
_cell.length_b   1.000
_cell.length_c   1.000
_cell.angle_alpha   90.00
_cell.angle_beta   90.00
_cell.angle_gamma   90.00
#
_symmetry.space_group_name_H-M   'P 1'
#
loop_
_entity.id
_entity.type
_entity.pdbx_description
1 polymer ?
#
loop_
_entity_poly.entity_id
_entity_poly.type
_entity_poly.pdbx_seq_one_letter_code
_entity_poly.pdbx_strand_id
1 'polypeptide(L)'
;MVSRRSFLGAAAGLGIVPGLGRGAMAQPAGDIAAGPFKPNWQSLTAGYQAPDWFRDAKFGIWAHWSAQCVPEAGDWYARNMYIQGHRQYEHHLANYGHPADTGFMEMNNRWKAENWNPGALLDLYKKAGARYFMTLANHHDNFDNYNSRFHPWNSTRIGPKRDIVGIWAKEARARGLKIGVSNHSGHAWHWFQTAYAYDPEGARAGQRYDAWKLTKYDGKGKWWDGLDPQELYAGAVMPMPDGIATTKEAAEFYRTHLKMFSEDPPLENPTFVRQWYLRCRDLIDSYRPDMVYFDNASLPLGQPGLDIAAHYYNSSLTWHGGLQVVINTKLLPEDHRGAVVEDVERGSRAEIMPHPWQTDTCIGDWHYDRARFLNKSYASAASVVHRLCDVVAKNGCLLLSVPVRGDGTIDSEEHAIVEQIANWTQRYGEAIFASRPWKVSGEGPTQVVSGQLNEGRAKPFEAADIRFTTQGPVLYAMTLGRPAGDVAISSLANVGSVRRVSVVGSNDPLEFRQNAEGLHITLPQGASHEFGVALKIEGNGLV
;
A
#
# COMPACT_ATOMS: atom_id res chain seq x y z
N MET A 1 12.44 -21.79 -7.62
CA MET A 1 11.58 -20.58 -7.77
C MET A 1 10.17 -20.94 -7.34
N VAL A 2 9.82 -20.73 -6.10
CA VAL A 2 8.42 -20.79 -5.65
C VAL A 2 7.84 -19.39 -5.86
N SER A 3 7.14 -19.22 -6.99
CA SER A 3 6.50 -17.94 -7.34
C SER A 3 5.34 -17.66 -6.38
N ARG A 4 5.06 -16.41 -6.05
CA ARG A 4 3.85 -15.94 -5.33
C ARG A 4 2.55 -16.58 -5.88
N ARG A 5 2.56 -17.08 -7.10
CA ARG A 5 1.41 -17.73 -7.76
C ARG A 5 0.99 -19.07 -7.14
N SER A 6 1.87 -19.76 -6.41
CA SER A 6 1.55 -21.09 -5.87
C SER A 6 0.83 -21.06 -4.51
N PHE A 7 0.81 -19.93 -3.82
CA PHE A 7 0.20 -19.81 -2.49
C PHE A 7 -1.28 -19.38 -2.50
N LEU A 8 -1.78 -18.81 -3.59
CA LEU A 8 -3.16 -18.29 -3.67
C LEU A 8 -4.21 -19.26 -4.21
N GLY A 9 -3.81 -20.48 -4.56
CA GLY A 9 -4.73 -21.52 -5.06
C GLY A 9 -5.56 -22.26 -3.99
N ALA A 10 -5.34 -22.02 -2.70
CA ALA A 10 -5.93 -22.82 -1.61
C ALA A 10 -7.05 -22.09 -0.82
N ALA A 11 -7.47 -20.91 -1.23
CA ALA A 11 -8.49 -20.14 -0.51
C ALA A 11 -9.94 -20.36 -1.00
N ALA A 12 -10.19 -21.34 -1.86
CA ALA A 12 -11.53 -21.69 -2.29
C ALA A 12 -11.92 -23.05 -1.69
N GLY A 13 -12.53 -23.03 -0.51
CA GLY A 13 -13.13 -24.24 0.06
C GLY A 13 -13.07 -24.39 1.58
N LEU A 14 -13.37 -23.34 2.37
CA LEU A 14 -13.66 -23.51 3.79
C LEU A 14 -15.17 -23.50 4.01
N GLY A 15 -15.74 -24.68 4.11
CA GLY A 15 -17.08 -24.89 4.62
C GLY A 15 -17.17 -24.41 6.07
N ILE A 16 -18.19 -23.59 6.34
CA ILE A 16 -18.52 -23.08 7.67
C ILE A 16 -18.95 -24.26 8.54
N VAL A 17 -18.11 -24.64 9.50
CA VAL A 17 -18.51 -25.45 10.64
C VAL A 17 -18.90 -24.47 11.76
N PRO A 18 -20.13 -24.50 12.30
CA PRO A 18 -20.48 -23.66 13.44
C PRO A 18 -19.76 -24.18 14.69
N GLY A 19 -18.64 -23.56 15.02
CA GLY A 19 -17.92 -23.81 16.26
C GLY A 19 -18.54 -23.03 17.39
N LEU A 20 -18.93 -23.75 18.42
CA LEU A 20 -19.37 -23.27 19.74
C LEU A 20 -18.48 -22.12 20.24
N GLY A 21 -19.10 -20.97 20.49
CA GLY A 21 -18.46 -19.79 21.02
C GLY A 21 -17.85 -20.06 22.41
N ARG A 22 -16.53 -20.21 22.46
CA ARG A 22 -15.76 -19.92 23.66
C ARG A 22 -15.61 -18.42 23.73
N GLY A 23 -16.31 -17.79 24.68
CA GLY A 23 -16.17 -16.36 24.93
C GLY A 23 -14.69 -16.01 25.11
N ALA A 24 -14.12 -15.36 24.12
CA ALA A 24 -12.87 -14.65 24.30
C ALA A 24 -13.11 -13.63 25.41
N MET A 25 -12.40 -13.74 26.52
CA MET A 25 -12.40 -12.69 27.53
C MET A 25 -11.91 -11.43 26.84
N ALA A 26 -12.82 -10.50 26.59
CA ALA A 26 -12.49 -9.18 26.09
C ALA A 26 -11.46 -8.57 27.04
N GLN A 27 -10.24 -8.38 26.57
CA GLN A 27 -9.29 -7.54 27.30
C GLN A 27 -9.97 -6.17 27.48
N PRO A 28 -9.80 -5.49 28.63
CA PRO A 28 -10.45 -4.21 28.83
C PRO A 28 -10.09 -3.30 27.68
N ALA A 29 -11.13 -2.78 27.02
CA ALA A 29 -10.99 -1.76 25.99
C ALA A 29 -10.06 -0.67 26.54
N GLY A 30 -8.93 -0.41 25.90
CA GLY A 30 -8.10 0.71 26.27
C GLY A 30 -8.94 1.98 26.15
N ASP A 31 -8.63 3.04 26.91
CA ASP A 31 -9.36 4.30 26.88
C ASP A 31 -9.38 4.87 25.44
N ILE A 32 -10.44 4.60 24.68
CA ILE A 32 -10.64 5.19 23.35
C ILE A 32 -11.11 6.63 23.50
N ALA A 33 -10.84 7.48 22.52
CA ALA A 33 -11.32 8.86 22.52
C ALA A 33 -12.85 8.89 22.65
N ALA A 34 -13.36 9.83 23.45
CA ALA A 34 -14.80 10.01 23.64
C ALA A 34 -15.46 10.47 22.34
N GLY A 35 -16.62 9.87 22.00
CA GLY A 35 -17.34 10.24 20.78
C GLY A 35 -18.44 9.22 20.41
N PRO A 36 -19.08 9.42 19.25
CA PRO A 36 -20.20 8.58 18.82
C PRO A 36 -19.76 7.21 18.32
N PHE A 37 -18.53 7.06 17.80
CA PHE A 37 -18.04 5.79 17.27
C PHE A 37 -17.73 4.83 18.40
N LYS A 38 -18.39 3.65 18.36
CA LYS A 38 -18.14 2.54 19.27
C LYS A 38 -17.26 1.50 18.59
N PRO A 39 -16.45 0.73 19.34
CA PRO A 39 -15.51 -0.23 18.77
C PRO A 39 -16.22 -1.54 18.35
N ASN A 40 -17.10 -1.42 17.39
CA ASN A 40 -17.80 -2.53 16.75
C ASN A 40 -18.19 -2.17 15.31
N TRP A 41 -18.31 -3.18 14.46
CA TRP A 41 -18.60 -3.01 13.05
C TRP A 41 -19.89 -2.23 12.79
N GLN A 42 -20.96 -2.51 13.54
CA GLN A 42 -22.25 -1.82 13.37
C GLN A 42 -22.11 -0.30 13.51
N SER A 43 -21.42 0.16 14.56
CA SER A 43 -21.22 1.59 14.80
C SER A 43 -20.32 2.22 13.74
N LEU A 44 -19.25 1.54 13.35
CA LEU A 44 -18.30 2.04 12.36
C LEU A 44 -18.97 2.13 10.98
N THR A 45 -19.67 1.09 10.54
CA THR A 45 -20.37 1.06 9.23
C THR A 45 -21.48 2.11 9.16
N ALA A 46 -22.25 2.27 10.23
CA ALA A 46 -23.36 3.24 10.26
C ALA A 46 -22.89 4.70 10.32
N GLY A 47 -21.73 4.96 10.93
CA GLY A 47 -21.26 6.32 11.19
C GLY A 47 -20.16 6.83 10.26
N TYR A 48 -19.42 5.95 9.59
CA TYR A 48 -18.29 6.36 8.75
C TYR A 48 -18.74 6.78 7.35
N GLN A 49 -18.16 7.86 6.88
CA GLN A 49 -18.23 8.29 5.49
C GLN A 49 -16.84 8.80 5.09
N ALA A 50 -16.31 8.29 3.99
CA ALA A 50 -15.02 8.74 3.48
C ALA A 50 -15.07 10.25 3.19
N PRO A 51 -14.13 11.05 3.71
CA PRO A 51 -14.13 12.50 3.56
C PRO A 51 -13.93 12.92 2.09
N ASP A 52 -14.51 14.06 1.72
CA ASP A 52 -14.45 14.55 0.33
C ASP A 52 -13.02 14.76 -0.15
N TRP A 53 -12.12 15.22 0.73
CA TRP A 53 -10.72 15.40 0.33
C TRP A 53 -10.09 14.12 -0.23
N PHE A 54 -10.44 12.93 0.30
CA PHE A 54 -9.95 11.65 -0.20
C PHE A 54 -10.53 11.34 -1.57
N ARG A 55 -11.85 11.54 -1.73
CA ARG A 55 -12.53 11.35 -3.01
C ARG A 55 -12.00 12.30 -4.10
N ASP A 56 -11.53 13.48 -3.72
CA ASP A 56 -10.99 14.49 -4.62
C ASP A 56 -9.51 14.28 -4.94
N ALA A 57 -8.77 13.68 -4.02
CA ALA A 57 -7.33 13.46 -4.14
C ALA A 57 -6.94 12.55 -5.31
N LYS A 58 -7.64 11.44 -5.51
CA LYS A 58 -7.48 10.47 -6.61
C LYS A 58 -6.12 9.79 -6.71
N PHE A 59 -5.02 10.44 -6.36
CA PHE A 59 -3.67 9.95 -6.53
C PHE A 59 -2.80 10.27 -5.31
N GLY A 60 -2.17 9.24 -4.76
CA GLY A 60 -1.17 9.33 -3.72
C GLY A 60 0.10 8.59 -4.08
N ILE A 61 1.19 8.91 -3.40
CA ILE A 61 2.45 8.19 -3.51
C ILE A 61 2.85 7.62 -2.17
N TRP A 62 3.42 6.43 -2.19
CA TRP A 62 3.85 5.66 -1.04
C TRP A 62 5.36 5.41 -1.07
N ALA A 63 6.02 5.58 0.07
CA ALA A 63 7.38 5.12 0.29
C ALA A 63 7.38 3.93 1.25
N HIS A 64 7.53 2.70 0.72
CA HIS A 64 7.84 1.51 1.50
C HIS A 64 9.32 1.53 1.86
N TRP A 65 9.69 2.30 2.88
CA TRP A 65 11.07 2.59 3.19
C TRP A 65 11.39 2.29 4.66
N SER A 66 12.30 1.36 4.86
CA SER A 66 12.77 0.88 6.16
C SER A 66 14.15 0.23 6.03
N ALA A 67 14.63 -0.35 7.12
CA ALA A 67 15.85 -1.14 7.14
C ALA A 67 15.86 -2.32 6.13
N GLN A 68 14.69 -2.80 5.69
CA GLN A 68 14.59 -3.82 4.64
C GLN A 68 15.14 -3.35 3.28
N CYS A 69 15.27 -2.03 3.07
CA CYS A 69 15.87 -1.48 1.85
C CYS A 69 17.41 -1.44 1.87
N VAL A 70 18.06 -1.68 3.02
CA VAL A 70 19.53 -1.65 3.14
C VAL A 70 20.20 -2.68 2.23
N PRO A 71 19.73 -3.93 2.13
CA PRO A 71 20.33 -4.93 1.26
C PRO A 71 20.03 -4.73 -0.24
N GLU A 72 19.12 -3.83 -0.60
CA GLU A 72 18.68 -3.62 -1.98
C GLU A 72 18.23 -4.91 -2.70
N ALA A 73 17.57 -5.82 -1.95
CA ALA A 73 17.22 -7.16 -2.41
C ALA A 73 15.70 -7.45 -2.46
N GLY A 74 14.89 -6.40 -2.37
CA GLY A 74 13.43 -6.46 -2.54
C GLY A 74 12.66 -6.94 -1.31
N ASP A 75 11.41 -7.32 -1.54
CA ASP A 75 10.41 -7.53 -0.50
C ASP A 75 10.72 -8.70 0.44
N TRP A 76 10.32 -8.50 1.72
CA TRP A 76 10.35 -9.52 2.77
C TRP A 76 11.75 -9.99 3.16
N TYR A 77 12.74 -9.14 2.94
CA TYR A 77 14.12 -9.48 3.25
C TYR A 77 14.31 -9.95 4.69
N ALA A 78 13.73 -9.25 5.67
CA ALA A 78 13.85 -9.57 7.08
C ALA A 78 13.35 -10.98 7.45
N ARG A 79 12.43 -11.54 6.65
CA ARG A 79 11.92 -12.90 6.79
C ARG A 79 12.76 -13.92 6.02
N ASN A 80 13.01 -13.61 4.75
CA ASN A 80 13.55 -14.58 3.81
C ASN A 80 15.06 -14.79 3.96
N MET A 81 15.77 -13.84 4.58
CA MET A 81 17.19 -14.01 4.95
C MET A 81 17.43 -15.16 5.95
N TYR A 82 16.37 -15.64 6.61
CA TYR A 82 16.39 -16.78 7.52
C TYR A 82 15.89 -18.09 6.90
N ILE A 83 15.71 -18.15 5.59
CA ILE A 83 15.23 -19.36 4.88
C ILE A 83 16.37 -19.88 3.98
N GLN A 84 17.08 -20.90 4.44
CA GLN A 84 18.17 -21.53 3.67
C GLN A 84 17.70 -21.93 2.28
N GLY A 85 18.49 -21.60 1.24
CA GLY A 85 18.15 -21.83 -0.18
C GLY A 85 17.28 -20.74 -0.81
N HIS A 86 16.77 -19.76 -0.05
CA HIS A 86 16.10 -18.59 -0.62
C HIS A 86 17.14 -17.58 -1.15
N ARG A 87 16.83 -16.90 -2.28
CA ARG A 87 17.76 -15.94 -2.89
C ARG A 87 18.27 -14.84 -1.92
N GLN A 88 17.43 -14.42 -0.98
CA GLN A 88 17.78 -13.40 0.01
C GLN A 88 18.61 -13.97 1.16
N TYR A 89 18.50 -15.27 1.48
CA TYR A 89 19.42 -15.96 2.37
C TYR A 89 20.82 -16.04 1.75
N GLU A 90 20.93 -16.44 0.48
CA GLU A 90 22.22 -16.53 -0.24
C GLU A 90 22.86 -15.13 -0.37
N HIS A 91 22.05 -14.12 -0.67
CA HIS A 91 22.49 -12.72 -0.70
C HIS A 91 23.02 -12.28 0.68
N HIS A 92 22.29 -12.62 1.76
CA HIS A 92 22.68 -12.28 3.11
C HIS A 92 24.01 -12.94 3.51
N LEU A 93 24.11 -14.24 3.26
CA LEU A 93 25.30 -15.03 3.53
C LEU A 93 26.54 -14.46 2.83
N ALA A 94 26.40 -14.06 1.57
CA ALA A 94 27.49 -13.52 0.75
C ALA A 94 27.96 -12.11 1.18
N ASN A 95 27.04 -11.26 1.68
CA ASN A 95 27.32 -9.84 1.92
C ASN A 95 27.43 -9.46 3.41
N TYR A 96 26.78 -10.21 4.30
CA TYR A 96 26.63 -9.83 5.71
C TYR A 96 27.05 -10.95 6.68
N GLY A 97 27.19 -12.17 6.19
CA GLY A 97 27.50 -13.35 6.99
C GLY A 97 26.27 -14.20 7.32
N HIS A 98 26.48 -15.21 8.14
CA HIS A 98 25.44 -16.17 8.46
C HIS A 98 24.38 -15.59 9.42
N PRO A 99 23.06 -15.84 9.22
CA PRO A 99 21.99 -15.29 10.07
C PRO A 99 22.09 -15.66 11.56
N ALA A 100 22.81 -16.71 11.90
CA ALA A 100 23.09 -17.04 13.31
C ALA A 100 24.05 -16.05 13.99
N ASP A 101 24.83 -15.28 13.24
CA ASP A 101 25.84 -14.35 13.75
C ASP A 101 25.51 -12.91 13.40
N THR A 102 24.88 -12.69 12.24
CA THR A 102 24.45 -11.38 11.75
C THR A 102 22.98 -11.47 11.34
N GLY A 103 22.08 -11.20 12.26
CA GLY A 103 20.64 -11.23 12.00
C GLY A 103 20.07 -9.89 11.51
N PHE A 104 18.74 -9.83 11.37
CA PHE A 104 18.08 -8.64 10.83
C PHE A 104 18.24 -7.39 11.73
N MET A 105 18.40 -7.57 13.05
CA MET A 105 18.70 -6.45 13.94
C MET A 105 19.94 -5.65 13.50
N GLU A 106 20.94 -6.29 12.89
CA GLU A 106 22.10 -5.62 12.34
C GLU A 106 21.74 -4.77 11.10
N MET A 107 20.75 -5.20 10.30
CA MET A 107 20.25 -4.39 9.17
C MET A 107 19.58 -3.11 9.67
N ASN A 108 18.82 -3.17 10.78
CA ASN A 108 18.28 -1.98 11.43
C ASN A 108 19.37 -1.00 11.85
N ASN A 109 20.46 -1.51 12.42
CA ASN A 109 21.61 -0.69 12.81
C ASN A 109 22.36 -0.11 11.60
N ARG A 110 22.43 -0.85 10.47
CA ARG A 110 23.10 -0.41 9.23
C ARG A 110 22.32 0.62 8.44
N TRP A 111 21.01 0.73 8.66
CA TRP A 111 20.20 1.74 8.00
C TRP A 111 20.55 3.15 8.48
N LYS A 112 21.15 3.99 7.63
CA LYS A 112 21.63 5.34 8.02
C LYS A 112 20.83 6.46 7.39
N ALA A 113 20.17 6.20 6.25
CA ALA A 113 19.42 7.22 5.52
C ALA A 113 20.23 8.48 5.24
N GLU A 114 21.50 8.32 4.89
CA GLU A 114 22.53 9.37 4.84
C GLU A 114 22.29 10.41 3.74
N ASN A 115 21.66 9.99 2.64
CA ASN A 115 21.38 10.86 1.48
C ASN A 115 19.91 11.29 1.41
N TRP A 116 19.13 10.99 2.46
CA TRP A 116 17.69 11.26 2.45
C TRP A 116 17.36 12.75 2.46
N ASN A 117 16.69 13.19 1.39
CA ASN A 117 16.11 14.53 1.27
C ASN A 117 14.59 14.44 1.07
N PRO A 118 13.80 14.40 2.16
CA PRO A 118 12.35 14.22 2.08
C PRO A 118 11.66 15.36 1.33
N GLY A 119 12.19 16.59 1.44
CA GLY A 119 11.63 17.74 0.75
C GLY A 119 11.70 17.58 -0.75
N ALA A 120 12.87 17.23 -1.29
CA ALA A 120 13.05 17.05 -2.74
C ALA A 120 12.20 15.90 -3.30
N LEU A 121 12.09 14.78 -2.57
CA LEU A 121 11.23 13.67 -2.98
C LEU A 121 9.75 14.07 -3.01
N LEU A 122 9.27 14.76 -1.98
CA LEU A 122 7.87 15.21 -1.94
C LEU A 122 7.56 16.29 -2.98
N ASP A 123 8.53 17.13 -3.36
CA ASP A 123 8.37 18.09 -4.46
C ASP A 123 8.19 17.35 -5.79
N LEU A 124 9.00 16.32 -6.04
CA LEU A 124 8.88 15.46 -7.22
C LEU A 124 7.52 14.73 -7.23
N TYR A 125 7.11 14.15 -6.10
CA TYR A 125 5.84 13.43 -5.99
C TYR A 125 4.63 14.35 -6.18
N LYS A 126 4.67 15.55 -5.60
CA LYS A 126 3.64 16.57 -5.79
C LYS A 126 3.58 17.04 -7.26
N LYS A 127 4.73 17.20 -7.92
CA LYS A 127 4.83 17.51 -9.35
C LYS A 127 4.15 16.43 -10.20
N ALA A 128 4.31 15.14 -9.81
CA ALA A 128 3.63 14.02 -10.46
C ALA A 128 2.10 13.97 -10.21
N GLY A 129 1.57 14.89 -9.40
CA GLY A 129 0.14 15.02 -9.13
C GLY A 129 -0.32 14.39 -7.83
N ALA A 130 0.57 13.87 -6.98
CA ALA A 130 0.19 13.35 -5.68
C ALA A 130 -0.51 14.42 -4.82
N ARG A 131 -1.62 14.03 -4.19
CA ARG A 131 -2.39 14.85 -3.26
C ARG A 131 -2.25 14.37 -1.82
N TYR A 132 -1.82 13.12 -1.64
CA TYR A 132 -1.44 12.55 -0.36
C TYR A 132 -0.16 11.75 -0.51
N PHE A 133 0.55 11.61 0.59
CA PHE A 133 1.76 10.82 0.69
C PHE A 133 1.61 9.83 1.84
N MET A 134 1.97 8.58 1.60
CA MET A 134 1.97 7.52 2.60
C MET A 134 3.41 7.18 2.97
N THR A 135 3.72 7.16 4.28
CA THR A 135 4.99 6.67 4.79
C THR A 135 4.80 5.38 5.57
N LEU A 136 5.78 4.51 5.54
CA LEU A 136 5.81 3.30 6.33
C LEU A 136 6.09 3.64 7.80
N ALA A 137 5.11 3.41 8.70
CA ALA A 137 5.34 3.56 10.14
C ALA A 137 6.06 2.33 10.71
N ASN A 138 5.70 1.15 10.26
CA ASN A 138 6.41 -0.11 10.51
C ASN A 138 5.99 -1.14 9.45
N HIS A 139 6.79 -2.19 9.31
CA HIS A 139 6.46 -3.34 8.48
C HIS A 139 6.30 -4.60 9.34
N HIS A 140 6.14 -5.77 8.73
CA HIS A 140 6.09 -7.06 9.43
C HIS A 140 7.39 -7.39 10.18
N ASP A 141 8.48 -6.67 9.92
CA ASP A 141 9.75 -6.73 10.64
C ASP A 141 9.72 -6.08 12.03
N ASN A 142 8.55 -5.57 12.42
CA ASN A 142 8.26 -5.05 13.75
C ASN A 142 9.12 -3.85 14.22
N PHE A 143 9.86 -3.20 13.31
CA PHE A 143 10.67 -2.03 13.60
C PHE A 143 9.88 -0.74 13.36
N ASP A 144 9.82 0.17 14.35
CA ASP A 144 9.09 1.43 14.23
C ASP A 144 9.93 2.52 13.57
N ASN A 145 9.45 3.10 12.48
CA ASN A 145 10.08 4.22 11.77
C ASN A 145 9.75 5.60 12.40
N TYR A 146 9.30 5.62 13.64
CA TYR A 146 8.89 6.82 14.36
C TYR A 146 9.37 6.79 15.82
N ASN A 147 9.21 7.92 16.53
CA ASN A 147 9.58 8.03 17.94
C ASN A 147 8.54 7.34 18.83
N SER A 148 8.51 6.00 18.77
CA SER A 148 7.58 5.19 19.54
C SER A 148 7.90 5.22 21.04
N ARG A 149 6.90 5.55 21.87
CA ARG A 149 7.00 5.50 23.33
C ARG A 149 6.89 4.08 23.90
N PHE A 150 6.32 3.17 23.12
CA PHE A 150 5.98 1.82 23.57
C PHE A 150 6.82 0.72 22.92
N HIS A 151 7.73 1.06 22.02
CA HIS A 151 8.61 0.11 21.36
C HIS A 151 10.03 0.65 21.27
N PRO A 152 11.01 0.01 21.94
CA PRO A 152 12.37 0.53 21.97
C PRO A 152 13.14 0.32 20.65
N TRP A 153 12.69 -0.62 19.82
CA TRP A 153 13.27 -0.89 18.50
C TRP A 153 12.66 0.07 17.46
N ASN A 154 13.19 1.29 17.43
CA ASN A 154 12.71 2.33 16.55
C ASN A 154 13.82 3.22 15.97
N SER A 155 13.48 3.92 14.88
CA SER A 155 14.41 4.72 14.07
C SER A 155 15.03 5.92 14.79
N THR A 156 14.50 6.36 15.93
CA THR A 156 15.10 7.45 16.71
C THR A 156 16.24 6.97 17.59
N ARG A 157 16.26 5.68 17.94
CA ARG A 157 17.26 5.05 18.79
C ARG A 157 18.30 4.26 18.00
N ILE A 158 17.88 3.66 16.89
CA ILE A 158 18.67 2.69 16.11
C ILE A 158 18.71 3.18 14.65
N GLY A 159 19.76 2.82 13.95
CA GLY A 159 19.89 3.10 12.52
C GLY A 159 20.06 4.59 12.23
N PRO A 160 19.06 5.25 11.60
CA PRO A 160 19.18 6.65 11.18
C PRO A 160 19.18 7.63 12.36
N LYS A 161 18.74 7.21 13.54
CA LYS A 161 18.60 8.03 14.75
C LYS A 161 17.79 9.29 14.49
N ARG A 162 16.72 9.13 13.71
CA ARG A 162 15.77 10.19 13.30
C ARG A 162 14.34 9.69 13.36
N ASP A 163 13.41 10.59 13.65
CA ASP A 163 11.97 10.33 13.54
C ASP A 163 11.55 10.43 12.07
N ILE A 164 11.60 9.30 11.36
CA ILE A 164 11.33 9.21 9.93
C ILE A 164 9.89 9.65 9.62
N VAL A 165 8.91 9.10 10.34
CA VAL A 165 7.49 9.47 10.16
C VAL A 165 7.26 10.95 10.47
N GLY A 166 7.81 11.46 11.58
CA GLY A 166 7.65 12.86 11.97
C GLY A 166 8.24 13.82 10.95
N ILE A 167 9.41 13.50 10.38
CA ILE A 167 10.04 14.32 9.35
C ILE A 167 9.20 14.28 8.06
N TRP A 168 8.77 13.09 7.57
CA TRP A 168 7.88 13.00 6.42
C TRP A 168 6.58 13.78 6.63
N ALA A 169 5.95 13.64 7.81
CA ALA A 169 4.70 14.33 8.12
C ALA A 169 4.86 15.87 8.10
N LYS A 170 5.96 16.38 8.65
CA LYS A 170 6.29 17.81 8.62
C LYS A 170 6.44 18.31 7.18
N GLU A 171 7.25 17.61 6.38
CA GLU A 171 7.57 18.01 5.01
C GLU A 171 6.36 17.88 4.07
N ALA A 172 5.51 16.85 4.26
CA ALA A 172 4.28 16.68 3.48
C ALA A 172 3.28 17.82 3.77
N ARG A 173 3.04 18.13 5.05
CA ARG A 173 2.15 19.22 5.46
C ARG A 173 2.63 20.58 4.98
N ALA A 174 3.94 20.84 5.00
CA ALA A 174 4.52 22.07 4.48
C ALA A 174 4.25 22.27 2.98
N ARG A 175 4.00 21.18 2.25
CA ARG A 175 3.67 21.16 0.82
C ARG A 175 2.18 21.06 0.52
N GLY A 176 1.34 21.03 1.57
CA GLY A 176 -0.11 20.89 1.44
C GLY A 176 -0.56 19.49 1.05
N LEU A 177 0.31 18.48 1.21
CA LEU A 177 -0.06 17.09 1.02
C LEU A 177 -0.72 16.54 2.28
N LYS A 178 -1.77 15.73 2.09
CA LYS A 178 -2.29 14.88 3.15
C LYS A 178 -1.29 13.80 3.50
N ILE A 179 -1.16 13.47 4.79
CA ILE A 179 -0.20 12.47 5.26
C ILE A 179 -0.88 11.19 5.71
N GLY A 180 -0.46 10.06 5.15
CA GLY A 180 -0.81 8.74 5.60
C GLY A 180 0.36 8.03 6.28
N VAL A 181 0.03 7.11 7.17
CA VAL A 181 0.96 6.17 7.79
C VAL A 181 0.49 4.74 7.59
N SER A 182 1.38 3.83 7.23
CA SER A 182 1.03 2.42 7.10
C SER A 182 1.61 1.60 8.24
N ASN A 183 0.77 0.75 8.81
CA ASN A 183 1.10 -0.17 9.88
C ASN A 183 0.88 -1.61 9.42
N HIS A 184 1.96 -2.37 9.36
CA HIS A 184 1.97 -3.78 8.94
C HIS A 184 2.32 -4.71 10.11
N SER A 185 2.58 -4.16 11.30
CA SER A 185 3.09 -4.94 12.44
C SER A 185 2.07 -5.89 13.05
N GLY A 186 0.79 -5.82 12.66
CA GLY A 186 -0.23 -6.77 13.11
C GLY A 186 0.11 -8.23 12.80
N HIS A 187 0.87 -8.48 11.73
CA HIS A 187 1.32 -9.81 11.32
C HIS A 187 2.70 -10.21 11.87
N ALA A 188 3.44 -9.32 12.53
CA ALA A 188 4.84 -9.55 12.89
C ALA A 188 5.05 -10.83 13.72
N TRP A 189 4.11 -11.16 14.62
CA TRP A 189 4.22 -12.29 15.54
C TRP A 189 4.32 -13.65 14.86
N HIS A 190 3.75 -13.85 13.69
CA HIS A 190 3.86 -15.08 12.90
C HIS A 190 4.77 -14.94 11.68
N TRP A 191 4.85 -13.73 11.11
CA TRP A 191 5.66 -13.46 9.93
C TRP A 191 7.17 -13.61 10.23
N PHE A 192 7.59 -13.24 11.44
CA PHE A 192 8.99 -13.26 11.86
C PHE A 192 9.48 -14.62 12.39
N GLN A 193 8.64 -15.64 12.41
CA GLN A 193 9.00 -16.95 13.00
C GLN A 193 10.13 -17.69 12.26
N THR A 194 10.44 -17.30 11.03
CA THR A 194 11.62 -17.82 10.32
C THR A 194 12.93 -17.46 11.02
N ALA A 195 12.98 -16.37 11.77
CA ALA A 195 14.15 -15.98 12.57
C ALA A 195 14.37 -16.92 13.78
N TYR A 196 13.37 -17.71 14.16
CA TYR A 196 13.47 -18.72 15.22
C TYR A 196 13.76 -20.14 14.70
N ALA A 197 14.26 -20.22 13.47
CA ALA A 197 14.67 -21.45 12.83
C ALA A 197 16.19 -21.69 12.90
N TYR A 198 16.68 -22.55 12.04
CA TYR A 198 18.08 -22.91 11.85
C TYR A 198 18.28 -23.44 10.43
N ASP A 199 19.53 -23.58 10.01
CA ASP A 199 19.84 -24.26 8.74
C ASP A 199 19.59 -25.76 8.87
N PRO A 200 18.70 -26.36 8.07
CA PRO A 200 18.50 -27.81 8.09
C PRO A 200 19.67 -28.60 7.50
N GLU A 201 20.49 -28.00 6.63
CA GLU A 201 21.57 -28.67 5.91
C GLU A 201 22.89 -27.88 5.98
N GLY A 202 23.99 -28.56 5.59
CA GLY A 202 25.29 -27.95 5.43
C GLY A 202 26.14 -27.88 6.71
N ALA A 203 27.23 -27.12 6.66
CA ALA A 203 28.22 -27.07 7.73
C ALA A 203 27.70 -26.49 9.06
N ARG A 204 26.61 -25.74 9.03
CA ARG A 204 25.97 -25.13 10.20
C ARG A 204 24.58 -25.71 10.50
N ALA A 205 24.30 -26.91 9.99
CA ALA A 205 23.03 -27.61 10.24
C ALA A 205 22.71 -27.69 11.73
N GLY A 206 21.43 -27.39 12.08
CA GLY A 206 20.96 -27.37 13.46
C GLY A 206 21.34 -26.13 14.29
N GLN A 207 22.20 -25.26 13.76
CA GLN A 207 22.58 -24.03 14.47
C GLN A 207 21.46 -22.98 14.39
N ARG A 208 20.80 -22.74 15.51
CA ARG A 208 19.75 -21.73 15.65
C ARG A 208 20.24 -20.33 15.27
N TYR A 209 19.35 -19.55 14.61
CA TYR A 209 19.60 -18.17 14.23
C TYR A 209 19.63 -17.22 15.45
N ASP A 210 19.99 -15.96 15.21
CA ASP A 210 20.20 -14.94 16.25
C ASP A 210 18.96 -14.72 17.15
N ALA A 211 17.77 -14.65 16.58
CA ALA A 211 16.51 -14.44 17.32
C ALA A 211 16.28 -15.50 18.42
N TRP A 212 16.68 -16.75 18.18
CA TRP A 212 16.57 -17.81 19.18
C TRP A 212 17.61 -17.70 20.31
N LYS A 213 18.80 -17.23 19.97
CA LYS A 213 19.96 -17.25 20.87
C LYS A 213 20.09 -15.99 21.73
N LEU A 214 19.71 -14.83 21.18
CA LEU A 214 20.00 -13.55 21.81
C LEU A 214 18.93 -13.14 22.82
N THR A 215 19.41 -12.67 23.95
CA THR A 215 18.62 -12.10 25.03
C THR A 215 19.10 -10.70 25.34
N LYS A 216 18.35 -9.93 26.08
CA LYS A 216 18.73 -8.59 26.54
C LYS A 216 20.13 -8.53 27.17
N TYR A 217 20.54 -9.60 27.86
CA TYR A 217 21.84 -9.65 28.56
C TYR A 217 23.03 -9.75 27.61
N ASP A 218 22.84 -10.29 26.41
CA ASP A 218 23.88 -10.43 25.40
C ASP A 218 24.25 -9.08 24.76
N GLY A 219 23.42 -8.05 24.97
CA GLY A 219 23.64 -6.68 24.50
C GLY A 219 24.64 -5.88 25.32
N LYS A 220 25.03 -6.35 26.50
CA LYS A 220 25.89 -5.59 27.40
C LYS A 220 27.20 -5.18 26.71
N GLY A 221 27.44 -3.85 26.65
CA GLY A 221 28.61 -3.27 26.00
C GLY A 221 28.58 -3.26 24.47
N LYS A 222 27.46 -3.67 23.85
CA LYS A 222 27.24 -3.60 22.40
C LYS A 222 26.34 -2.40 22.03
N TRP A 223 26.17 -2.15 20.73
CA TRP A 223 25.35 -1.04 20.22
C TRP A 223 23.87 -1.14 20.64
N TRP A 224 23.38 -2.33 21.00
CA TRP A 224 22.02 -2.60 21.43
C TRP A 224 21.89 -2.88 22.94
N ASP A 225 22.85 -2.39 23.74
CA ASP A 225 22.82 -2.50 25.20
C ASP A 225 21.49 -1.93 25.77
N GLY A 226 20.84 -2.72 26.62
CA GLY A 226 19.54 -2.40 27.20
C GLY A 226 18.32 -2.70 26.32
N LEU A 227 18.50 -3.14 25.08
CA LEU A 227 17.43 -3.60 24.20
C LEU A 227 17.23 -5.12 24.32
N ASP A 228 16.00 -5.57 24.21
CA ASP A 228 15.69 -6.99 24.14
C ASP A 228 15.37 -7.40 22.70
N PRO A 229 16.18 -8.27 22.06
CA PRO A 229 15.89 -8.77 20.71
C PRO A 229 14.52 -9.47 20.59
N GLN A 230 14.02 -10.06 21.68
CA GLN A 230 12.71 -10.72 21.68
C GLN A 230 11.55 -9.74 21.44
N GLU A 231 11.71 -8.47 21.80
CA GLU A 231 10.74 -7.43 21.46
C GLU A 231 10.70 -7.13 19.96
N LEU A 232 11.87 -7.11 19.29
CA LEU A 232 11.95 -6.92 17.83
C LEU A 232 11.36 -8.12 17.09
N TYR A 233 11.80 -9.33 17.47
CA TYR A 233 11.44 -10.57 16.78
C TYR A 233 10.06 -11.12 17.18
N ALA A 234 9.29 -10.38 17.99
CA ALA A 234 7.93 -10.71 18.44
C ALA A 234 7.79 -12.03 19.23
N GLY A 235 8.89 -12.57 19.75
CA GLY A 235 8.93 -13.80 20.53
C GLY A 235 8.77 -15.09 19.73
N ALA A 236 9.22 -16.20 20.28
CA ALA A 236 9.14 -17.53 19.67
C ALA A 236 7.74 -18.15 19.87
N VAL A 237 6.80 -17.89 18.96
CA VAL A 237 5.42 -18.39 19.03
C VAL A 237 5.27 -19.71 18.26
N MET A 238 5.90 -19.82 17.08
CA MET A 238 5.89 -21.00 16.21
C MET A 238 7.29 -21.29 15.70
N PRO A 239 8.25 -21.59 16.58
CA PRO A 239 9.63 -21.88 16.17
C PRO A 239 9.69 -23.18 15.36
N MET A 240 10.62 -23.26 14.42
CA MET A 240 10.89 -24.50 13.70
C MET A 240 11.31 -25.59 14.71
N PRO A 241 10.65 -26.76 14.77
CA PRO A 241 11.03 -27.83 15.70
C PRO A 241 12.39 -28.42 15.35
N ASP A 242 13.06 -29.00 16.36
CA ASP A 242 14.28 -29.75 16.13
C ASP A 242 14.01 -31.02 15.29
N GLY A 243 15.03 -31.47 14.54
CA GLY A 243 14.93 -32.68 13.75
C GLY A 243 14.53 -32.48 12.27
N ILE A 244 14.22 -31.25 11.85
CA ILE A 244 14.10 -30.93 10.41
C ILE A 244 15.52 -30.92 9.85
N ALA A 245 15.78 -31.84 8.89
CA ALA A 245 17.13 -32.12 8.40
C ALA A 245 17.35 -31.78 6.92
N THR A 246 16.30 -31.30 6.22
CA THR A 246 16.39 -30.90 4.82
C THR A 246 15.66 -29.58 4.54
N THR A 247 16.15 -28.84 3.54
CA THR A 247 15.51 -27.60 3.06
C THR A 247 14.08 -27.87 2.57
N LYS A 248 13.80 -29.06 2.05
CA LYS A 248 12.46 -29.48 1.62
C LYS A 248 11.50 -29.60 2.82
N GLU A 249 11.94 -30.24 3.90
CA GLU A 249 11.14 -30.36 5.14
C GLU A 249 10.90 -29.00 5.77
N ALA A 250 11.91 -28.11 5.79
CA ALA A 250 11.77 -26.74 6.27
C ALA A 250 10.75 -25.96 5.43
N ALA A 251 10.79 -26.06 4.11
CA ALA A 251 9.82 -25.43 3.21
C ALA A 251 8.39 -25.93 3.47
N GLU A 252 8.22 -27.25 3.72
CA GLU A 252 6.92 -27.83 4.07
C GLU A 252 6.43 -27.34 5.43
N PHE A 253 7.32 -27.25 6.43
CA PHE A 253 7.01 -26.67 7.74
C PHE A 253 6.51 -25.23 7.59
N TYR A 254 7.24 -24.38 6.85
CA TYR A 254 6.83 -22.99 6.63
C TYR A 254 5.48 -22.90 5.91
N ARG A 255 5.23 -23.77 4.93
CA ARG A 255 3.97 -23.78 4.18
C ARG A 255 2.77 -24.19 5.04
N THR A 256 2.95 -25.11 5.96
CA THR A 256 1.85 -25.74 6.70
C THR A 256 1.60 -25.13 8.08
N HIS A 257 2.63 -24.59 8.74
CA HIS A 257 2.55 -24.15 10.11
C HIS A 257 2.58 -22.63 10.28
N LEU A 258 3.23 -21.89 9.36
CA LEU A 258 3.24 -20.45 9.46
C LEU A 258 1.99 -19.84 8.80
N LYS A 259 1.01 -19.52 9.61
CA LYS A 259 -0.19 -18.77 9.19
C LYS A 259 0.17 -17.29 8.94
N MET A 260 0.77 -17.00 7.79
CA MET A 260 1.35 -15.68 7.50
C MET A 260 0.36 -14.51 7.50
N PHE A 261 -0.93 -14.78 7.36
CA PHE A 261 -1.98 -13.76 7.24
C PHE A 261 -3.19 -14.09 8.13
N SER A 262 -2.93 -14.50 9.39
CA SER A 262 -4.00 -14.63 10.36
C SER A 262 -4.30 -13.26 10.98
N GLU A 263 -5.58 -12.90 10.99
CA GLU A 263 -6.08 -11.70 11.67
C GLU A 263 -6.44 -11.98 13.14
N ASP A 264 -6.40 -13.24 13.56
CA ASP A 264 -6.63 -13.62 14.95
C ASP A 264 -5.45 -13.18 15.83
N PRO A 265 -5.73 -12.66 17.02
CA PRO A 265 -4.67 -12.34 17.97
C PRO A 265 -3.96 -13.61 18.45
N PRO A 266 -2.63 -13.59 18.63
CA PRO A 266 -1.90 -14.72 19.19
C PRO A 266 -2.26 -14.92 20.66
N LEU A 267 -2.94 -16.02 20.98
CA LEU A 267 -3.34 -16.35 22.36
C LEU A 267 -2.11 -16.59 23.26
N GLU A 268 -1.04 -17.08 22.67
CA GLU A 268 0.24 -17.36 23.33
C GLU A 268 1.07 -16.10 23.61
N ASN A 269 0.72 -14.98 22.99
CA ASN A 269 1.46 -13.72 23.14
C ASN A 269 0.54 -12.50 23.33
N PRO A 270 -0.20 -12.43 24.44
CA PRO A 270 -1.08 -11.30 24.73
C PRO A 270 -0.31 -9.98 24.90
N THR A 271 0.97 -10.06 25.28
CA THR A 271 1.84 -8.88 25.39
C THR A 271 2.03 -8.22 24.04
N PHE A 272 2.22 -9.00 22.98
CA PHE A 272 2.32 -8.49 21.61
C PHE A 272 1.06 -7.69 21.21
N VAL A 273 -0.12 -8.25 21.46
CA VAL A 273 -1.41 -7.60 21.14
C VAL A 273 -1.55 -6.26 21.86
N ARG A 274 -1.22 -6.23 23.17
CA ARG A 274 -1.24 -4.99 23.95
C ARG A 274 -0.23 -3.96 23.43
N GLN A 275 0.99 -4.38 23.11
CA GLN A 275 2.03 -3.51 22.56
C GLN A 275 1.63 -2.95 21.21
N TRP A 276 1.07 -3.78 20.32
CA TRP A 276 0.55 -3.34 19.04
C TRP A 276 -0.49 -2.23 19.20
N TYR A 277 -1.48 -2.43 20.10
CA TYR A 277 -2.51 -1.45 20.38
C TYR A 277 -1.93 -0.12 20.89
N LEU A 278 -1.02 -0.17 21.85
CA LEU A 278 -0.38 1.03 22.41
C LEU A 278 0.45 1.78 21.38
N ARG A 279 1.18 1.06 20.53
CA ARG A 279 1.97 1.63 19.42
C ARG A 279 1.08 2.29 18.38
N CYS A 280 -0.04 1.67 17.98
CA CYS A 280 -1.00 2.28 17.06
C CYS A 280 -1.61 3.56 17.63
N ARG A 281 -2.01 3.56 18.90
CA ARG A 281 -2.50 4.77 19.56
C ARG A 281 -1.44 5.85 19.60
N ASP A 282 -0.23 5.52 19.99
CA ASP A 282 0.89 6.46 20.04
C ASP A 282 1.15 7.12 18.69
N LEU A 283 1.16 6.32 17.62
CA LEU A 283 1.30 6.78 16.24
C LEU A 283 0.18 7.77 15.86
N ILE A 284 -1.06 7.41 16.13
CA ILE A 284 -2.24 8.23 15.82
C ILE A 284 -2.23 9.54 16.62
N ASP A 285 -2.04 9.46 17.93
CA ASP A 285 -2.14 10.62 18.83
C ASP A 285 -0.96 11.61 18.63
N SER A 286 0.24 11.06 18.36
CA SER A 286 1.45 11.88 18.23
C SER A 286 1.54 12.57 16.86
N TYR A 287 1.15 11.90 15.79
CA TYR A 287 1.34 12.43 14.42
C TYR A 287 0.06 12.91 13.76
N ARG A 288 -1.12 12.53 14.28
CA ARG A 288 -2.44 12.91 13.75
C ARG A 288 -2.49 12.77 12.22
N PRO A 289 -2.22 11.55 11.68
CA PRO A 289 -2.23 11.37 10.23
C PRO A 289 -3.63 11.61 9.67
N ASP A 290 -3.71 11.95 8.38
CA ASP A 290 -4.98 12.02 7.64
C ASP A 290 -5.47 10.61 7.22
N MET A 291 -4.53 9.65 7.11
CA MET A 291 -4.82 8.26 6.74
C MET A 291 -4.01 7.29 7.60
N VAL A 292 -4.62 6.15 7.94
CA VAL A 292 -3.94 4.98 8.50
C VAL A 292 -4.24 3.78 7.60
N TYR A 293 -3.20 3.13 7.13
CA TYR A 293 -3.29 1.94 6.31
C TYR A 293 -2.87 0.72 7.13
N PHE A 294 -3.71 -0.32 7.12
CA PHE A 294 -3.40 -1.63 7.67
C PHE A 294 -3.26 -2.66 6.56
N ASP A 295 -2.11 -3.31 6.49
CA ASP A 295 -1.86 -4.41 5.54
C ASP A 295 -2.48 -5.71 6.05
N ASN A 296 -3.79 -5.68 6.27
CA ASN A 296 -4.55 -6.75 6.87
C ASN A 296 -5.82 -7.05 6.07
N ALA A 297 -6.28 -8.29 6.13
CA ALA A 297 -7.63 -8.65 5.73
C ALA A 297 -8.57 -8.22 6.86
N SER A 298 -9.34 -7.15 6.65
CA SER A 298 -10.13 -6.52 7.71
C SER A 298 -9.27 -5.71 8.71
N LEU A 299 -9.77 -5.39 9.90
CA LEU A 299 -9.01 -4.67 10.92
C LEU A 299 -8.12 -5.63 11.73
N PRO A 300 -6.88 -5.22 12.07
CA PRO A 300 -5.91 -6.12 12.70
C PRO A 300 -6.34 -6.62 14.07
N LEU A 301 -6.04 -7.88 14.38
CA LEU A 301 -6.12 -8.47 15.70
C LEU A 301 -7.53 -8.42 16.36
N GLY A 302 -8.59 -8.34 15.54
CA GLY A 302 -9.98 -8.35 16.01
C GLY A 302 -10.37 -7.11 16.83
N GLN A 303 -10.71 -7.29 18.12
CA GLN A 303 -11.19 -6.19 18.96
C GLN A 303 -10.19 -5.01 19.07
N PRO A 304 -8.88 -5.21 19.24
CA PRO A 304 -7.91 -4.10 19.21
C PRO A 304 -7.96 -3.24 17.96
N GLY A 305 -8.19 -3.84 16.80
CA GLY A 305 -8.36 -3.09 15.54
C GLY A 305 -9.62 -2.24 15.52
N LEU A 306 -10.74 -2.77 16.05
CA LEU A 306 -11.98 -2.01 16.22
C LEU A 306 -11.83 -0.87 17.23
N ASP A 307 -11.11 -1.09 18.33
CA ASP A 307 -10.82 -0.05 19.33
C ASP A 307 -9.99 1.08 18.70
N ILE A 308 -8.98 0.77 17.89
CA ILE A 308 -8.16 1.74 17.17
C ILE A 308 -9.01 2.52 16.16
N ALA A 309 -9.88 1.87 15.40
CA ALA A 309 -10.74 2.54 14.44
C ALA A 309 -11.70 3.54 15.12
N ALA A 310 -12.37 3.11 16.19
CA ALA A 310 -13.25 3.99 16.96
C ALA A 310 -12.48 5.15 17.61
N HIS A 311 -11.30 4.88 18.17
CA HIS A 311 -10.43 5.92 18.73
C HIS A 311 -10.05 6.96 17.68
N TYR A 312 -9.62 6.53 16.52
CA TYR A 312 -9.16 7.42 15.45
C TYR A 312 -10.29 8.28 14.88
N TYR A 313 -11.48 7.70 14.66
CA TYR A 313 -12.64 8.45 14.17
C TYR A 313 -13.13 9.47 15.20
N ASN A 314 -13.22 9.10 16.47
CA ASN A 314 -13.58 10.03 17.55
C ASN A 314 -12.54 11.14 17.71
N SER A 315 -11.26 10.80 17.60
CA SER A 315 -10.17 11.78 17.63
C SER A 315 -10.26 12.78 16.47
N SER A 316 -10.62 12.31 15.27
CA SER A 316 -10.84 13.16 14.11
C SER A 316 -11.91 14.23 14.36
N LEU A 317 -13.04 13.84 14.97
CA LEU A 317 -14.11 14.79 15.32
C LEU A 317 -13.60 15.89 16.24
N THR A 318 -12.73 15.55 17.19
CA THR A 318 -12.11 16.51 18.11
C THR A 318 -11.09 17.41 17.41
N TRP A 319 -10.25 16.84 16.52
CA TRP A 319 -9.18 17.59 15.85
C TRP A 319 -9.68 18.54 14.78
N HIS A 320 -10.75 18.16 14.06
CA HIS A 320 -11.17 18.82 12.83
C HIS A 320 -12.60 19.36 12.87
N GLY A 321 -13.36 19.12 13.95
CA GLY A 321 -14.78 19.45 14.01
C GLY A 321 -15.67 18.58 13.11
N GLY A 322 -15.09 17.53 12.51
CA GLY A 322 -15.77 16.59 11.61
C GLY A 322 -14.89 15.37 11.30
N LEU A 323 -15.49 14.37 10.67
CA LEU A 323 -14.75 13.18 10.26
C LEU A 323 -13.91 13.49 9.01
N GLN A 324 -12.59 13.59 9.19
CA GLN A 324 -11.64 14.00 8.15
C GLN A 324 -10.50 12.99 7.94
N VAL A 325 -10.66 11.77 8.46
CA VAL A 325 -9.60 10.75 8.41
C VAL A 325 -10.06 9.50 7.67
N VAL A 326 -9.11 8.73 7.16
CA VAL A 326 -9.32 7.50 6.40
C VAL A 326 -8.57 6.34 7.06
N ILE A 327 -9.23 5.20 7.18
CA ILE A 327 -8.57 3.91 7.41
C ILE A 327 -8.67 3.10 6.13
N ASN A 328 -7.55 2.52 5.69
CA ASN A 328 -7.52 1.53 4.62
C ASN A 328 -7.24 0.14 5.19
N THR A 329 -7.92 -0.87 4.64
CA THR A 329 -7.66 -2.28 4.88
C THR A 329 -8.18 -3.11 3.71
N LYS A 330 -7.85 -4.40 3.66
CA LYS A 330 -8.11 -5.29 2.53
C LYS A 330 -9.24 -6.29 2.83
N LEU A 331 -9.80 -6.90 1.77
CA LEU A 331 -10.66 -8.09 1.85
C LEU A 331 -11.82 -7.97 2.85
N LEU A 332 -12.49 -6.82 2.87
CA LEU A 332 -13.62 -6.62 3.78
C LEU A 332 -14.81 -7.51 3.39
N PRO A 333 -15.44 -8.18 4.37
CA PRO A 333 -16.77 -8.74 4.20
C PRO A 333 -17.77 -7.67 3.74
N GLU A 334 -18.78 -8.06 3.02
CA GLU A 334 -19.74 -7.12 2.40
C GLU A 334 -20.45 -6.25 3.45
N ASP A 335 -20.83 -6.83 4.57
CA ASP A 335 -21.49 -6.16 5.70
C ASP A 335 -20.57 -5.20 6.50
N HIS A 336 -19.25 -5.28 6.28
CA HIS A 336 -18.27 -4.36 6.87
C HIS A 336 -17.83 -3.26 5.89
N ARG A 337 -18.23 -3.34 4.62
CA ARG A 337 -17.93 -2.29 3.65
C ARG A 337 -18.64 -1.00 4.05
N GLY A 338 -17.92 0.10 3.97
CA GLY A 338 -18.41 1.39 4.44
C GLY A 338 -17.97 1.75 5.87
N ALA A 339 -17.37 0.82 6.64
CA ALA A 339 -16.72 1.14 7.93
C ALA A 339 -15.35 1.79 7.74
N VAL A 340 -14.68 1.51 6.63
CA VAL A 340 -13.36 1.97 6.22
C VAL A 340 -13.32 2.08 4.69
N VAL A 341 -12.24 2.59 4.12
CA VAL A 341 -12.00 2.56 2.67
C VAL A 341 -11.28 1.25 2.32
N GLU A 342 -11.96 0.39 1.55
CA GLU A 342 -11.36 -0.88 1.12
C GLU A 342 -10.20 -0.64 0.15
N ASP A 343 -9.09 -1.30 0.37
CA ASP A 343 -7.94 -1.33 -0.52
C ASP A 343 -7.90 -2.64 -1.32
N VAL A 344 -7.56 -2.53 -2.61
CA VAL A 344 -7.47 -3.66 -3.54
C VAL A 344 -6.03 -3.79 -4.01
N GLU A 345 -5.22 -4.51 -3.24
CA GLU A 345 -3.78 -4.62 -3.51
C GLU A 345 -3.50 -5.16 -4.91
N ARG A 346 -2.71 -4.41 -5.69
CA ARG A 346 -2.26 -4.76 -7.05
C ARG A 346 -3.39 -5.34 -7.90
N GLY A 347 -4.56 -4.71 -7.76
CA GLY A 347 -5.79 -5.21 -8.35
C GLY A 347 -6.67 -4.12 -8.97
N SER A 348 -7.89 -4.46 -9.28
CA SER A 348 -8.88 -3.53 -9.85
C SER A 348 -10.30 -3.95 -9.49
N ARG A 349 -11.25 -3.07 -9.80
CA ARG A 349 -12.69 -3.34 -9.83
C ARG A 349 -13.17 -3.36 -11.29
N ALA A 350 -14.15 -4.20 -11.59
CA ALA A 350 -14.74 -4.25 -12.94
C ALA A 350 -15.70 -3.08 -13.18
N GLU A 351 -16.40 -2.65 -12.13
CA GLU A 351 -17.52 -1.71 -12.20
C GLU A 351 -17.30 -0.47 -11.33
N ILE A 352 -18.17 0.52 -11.48
CA ILE A 352 -18.22 1.70 -10.62
C ILE A 352 -18.66 1.27 -9.22
N MET A 353 -17.84 1.55 -8.22
CA MET A 353 -18.13 1.20 -6.83
C MET A 353 -19.02 2.27 -6.17
N PRO A 354 -20.00 1.86 -5.34
CA PRO A 354 -20.87 2.80 -4.64
C PRO A 354 -20.11 3.62 -3.58
N HIS A 355 -19.13 3.00 -2.92
CA HIS A 355 -18.24 3.65 -1.96
C HIS A 355 -16.86 3.93 -2.57
N PRO A 356 -16.18 5.01 -2.16
CA PRO A 356 -14.79 5.22 -2.51
C PRO A 356 -13.94 4.04 -2.08
N TRP A 357 -12.98 3.68 -2.91
CA TRP A 357 -12.04 2.58 -2.67
C TRP A 357 -10.63 3.01 -3.08
N GLN A 358 -9.64 2.23 -2.72
CA GLN A 358 -8.26 2.45 -3.12
C GLN A 358 -7.72 1.19 -3.80
N THR A 359 -6.78 1.35 -4.70
CA THR A 359 -5.84 0.31 -5.08
C THR A 359 -4.44 0.82 -4.85
N ASP A 360 -3.63 -0.02 -4.24
CA ASP A 360 -2.21 0.21 -4.16
C ASP A 360 -1.45 -0.63 -5.19
N THR A 361 -0.36 -0.11 -5.68
CA THR A 361 0.58 -0.81 -6.56
C THR A 361 1.95 -0.20 -6.46
N CYS A 362 2.96 -0.82 -7.04
CA CYS A 362 4.31 -0.28 -7.09
C CYS A 362 4.88 -0.31 -8.51
N ILE A 363 5.79 0.61 -8.79
CA ILE A 363 6.51 0.60 -10.07
C ILE A 363 7.54 -0.54 -10.14
N GLY A 364 8.04 -1.00 -9.00
CA GLY A 364 8.97 -2.13 -8.85
C GLY A 364 8.48 -3.19 -7.89
N ASP A 365 9.29 -3.51 -6.88
CA ASP A 365 8.89 -4.22 -5.67
C ASP A 365 8.51 -3.19 -4.58
N TRP A 366 7.85 -3.60 -3.50
CA TRP A 366 7.49 -2.67 -2.41
C TRP A 366 8.73 -2.06 -1.76
N HIS A 367 9.70 -2.89 -1.37
CA HIS A 367 11.03 -2.46 -0.95
C HIS A 367 11.99 -2.51 -2.13
N TYR A 368 12.93 -1.59 -2.17
CA TYR A 368 13.86 -1.45 -3.28
C TYR A 368 14.61 -2.76 -3.59
N ASP A 369 14.57 -3.16 -4.87
CA ASP A 369 15.35 -4.29 -5.42
C ASP A 369 16.23 -3.78 -6.57
N ARG A 370 17.54 -3.80 -6.35
CA ARG A 370 18.54 -3.38 -7.34
C ARG A 370 18.44 -4.14 -8.67
N ALA A 371 17.92 -5.36 -8.64
CA ALA A 371 17.72 -6.14 -9.86
C ALA A 371 16.69 -5.49 -10.80
N ARG A 372 15.72 -4.73 -10.28
CA ARG A 372 14.76 -3.98 -11.10
C ARG A 372 15.46 -2.92 -11.94
N PHE A 373 16.34 -2.14 -11.31
CA PHE A 373 17.15 -1.14 -11.98
C PHE A 373 18.07 -1.75 -13.04
N LEU A 374 18.83 -2.78 -12.67
CA LEU A 374 19.78 -3.43 -13.57
C LEU A 374 19.13 -4.08 -14.79
N ASN A 375 17.94 -4.66 -14.61
CA ASN A 375 17.18 -5.35 -15.65
C ASN A 375 16.17 -4.43 -16.37
N LYS A 376 16.07 -3.16 -16.00
CA LYS A 376 15.09 -2.19 -16.53
C LYS A 376 13.66 -2.76 -16.49
N SER A 377 13.29 -3.38 -15.38
CA SER A 377 12.05 -4.14 -15.23
C SER A 377 11.00 -3.45 -14.36
N TYR A 378 11.02 -2.14 -14.29
CA TYR A 378 9.98 -1.31 -13.69
C TYR A 378 8.71 -1.27 -14.55
N ALA A 379 7.58 -1.00 -13.92
CA ALA A 379 6.34 -0.68 -14.62
C ALA A 379 6.51 0.65 -15.38
N SER A 380 5.98 0.73 -16.60
CA SER A 380 6.06 1.96 -17.39
C SER A 380 5.15 3.07 -16.84
N ALA A 381 5.54 4.32 -17.03
CA ALA A 381 4.70 5.47 -16.70
C ALA A 381 3.34 5.41 -17.42
N ALA A 382 3.28 4.92 -18.65
CA ALA A 382 2.04 4.70 -19.40
C ALA A 382 1.09 3.74 -18.65
N SER A 383 1.60 2.60 -18.16
CA SER A 383 0.78 1.62 -17.42
C SER A 383 0.22 2.21 -16.12
N VAL A 384 0.99 3.07 -15.43
CA VAL A 384 0.54 3.77 -14.22
C VAL A 384 -0.55 4.79 -14.55
N VAL A 385 -0.38 5.59 -15.59
CA VAL A 385 -1.38 6.58 -16.05
C VAL A 385 -2.67 5.90 -16.47
N HIS A 386 -2.59 4.82 -17.25
CA HIS A 386 -3.77 4.05 -17.67
C HIS A 386 -4.53 3.47 -16.47
N ARG A 387 -3.79 2.94 -15.49
CA ARG A 387 -4.38 2.45 -14.23
C ARG A 387 -5.05 3.58 -13.45
N LEU A 388 -4.42 4.75 -13.34
CA LEU A 388 -4.99 5.92 -12.68
C LEU A 388 -6.32 6.31 -13.33
N CYS A 389 -6.40 6.39 -14.66
CA CYS A 389 -7.63 6.70 -15.37
C CYS A 389 -8.72 5.64 -15.10
N ASP A 390 -8.37 4.34 -15.16
CA ASP A 390 -9.31 3.24 -14.94
C ASP A 390 -9.88 3.24 -13.50
N VAL A 391 -9.02 3.41 -12.52
CA VAL A 391 -9.38 3.44 -11.10
C VAL A 391 -10.29 4.62 -10.78
N VAL A 392 -9.93 5.81 -11.26
CA VAL A 392 -10.68 7.04 -10.99
C VAL A 392 -12.06 7.01 -11.64
N ALA A 393 -12.18 6.47 -12.86
CA ALA A 393 -13.46 6.27 -13.54
C ALA A 393 -14.42 5.33 -12.77
N LYS A 394 -13.90 4.52 -11.85
CA LYS A 394 -14.64 3.56 -11.03
C LYS A 394 -14.82 3.96 -9.57
N ASN A 395 -14.70 5.26 -9.25
CA ASN A 395 -14.80 5.84 -7.91
C ASN A 395 -13.60 5.51 -7.00
N GLY A 396 -12.45 5.16 -7.55
CA GLY A 396 -11.26 4.78 -6.82
C GLY A 396 -10.21 5.87 -6.69
N CYS A 397 -9.22 5.61 -5.84
CA CYS A 397 -7.96 6.33 -5.71
C CYS A 397 -6.80 5.37 -5.97
N LEU A 398 -5.74 5.84 -6.61
CA LEU A 398 -4.51 5.10 -6.82
C LEU A 398 -3.46 5.52 -5.79
N LEU A 399 -2.90 4.57 -5.06
CA LEU A 399 -1.73 4.75 -4.21
C LEU A 399 -0.54 4.04 -4.86
N LEU A 400 0.41 4.82 -5.38
CA LEU A 400 1.56 4.32 -6.12
C LEU A 400 2.79 4.26 -5.22
N SER A 401 3.34 3.09 -4.96
CA SER A 401 4.62 2.95 -4.29
C SER A 401 5.78 3.21 -5.26
N VAL A 402 6.62 4.17 -4.88
CA VAL A 402 7.92 4.43 -5.50
C VAL A 402 8.96 3.93 -4.50
N PRO A 403 9.67 2.83 -4.78
CA PRO A 403 10.66 2.29 -3.86
C PRO A 403 11.75 3.31 -3.53
N VAL A 404 12.26 3.26 -2.30
CA VAL A 404 13.33 4.15 -1.84
C VAL A 404 14.50 3.28 -1.40
N ARG A 405 15.71 3.62 -1.82
CA ARG A 405 16.94 2.93 -1.46
C ARG A 405 17.26 3.11 0.03
N GLY A 406 18.07 2.22 0.59
CA GLY A 406 18.46 2.28 2.00
C GLY A 406 19.08 3.63 2.42
N ASP A 407 19.77 4.31 1.50
CA ASP A 407 20.37 5.63 1.73
C ASP A 407 19.35 6.79 1.70
N GLY A 408 18.11 6.55 1.27
CA GLY A 408 17.05 7.55 1.19
C GLY A 408 16.87 8.19 -0.18
N THR A 409 17.54 7.71 -1.21
CA THR A 409 17.38 8.17 -2.59
C THR A 409 16.46 7.25 -3.41
N ILE A 410 15.99 7.70 -4.56
CA ILE A 410 15.42 6.87 -5.63
C ILE A 410 16.43 6.80 -6.78
N ASP A 411 16.36 5.76 -7.59
CA ASP A 411 17.27 5.65 -8.74
C ASP A 411 16.81 6.47 -9.97
N SER A 412 17.64 6.50 -11.00
CA SER A 412 17.39 7.32 -12.19
C SER A 412 16.21 6.83 -13.03
N GLU A 413 15.92 5.53 -13.05
CA GLU A 413 14.77 4.97 -13.77
C GLU A 413 13.46 5.30 -13.03
N GLU A 414 13.43 5.14 -11.71
CA GLU A 414 12.30 5.54 -10.87
C GLU A 414 12.01 7.03 -11.01
N HIS A 415 13.05 7.86 -10.96
CA HIS A 415 12.94 9.31 -11.16
C HIS A 415 12.34 9.64 -12.53
N ALA A 416 12.83 9.01 -13.60
CA ALA A 416 12.34 9.23 -14.96
C ALA A 416 10.86 8.82 -15.12
N ILE A 417 10.44 7.72 -14.51
CA ILE A 417 9.05 7.25 -14.51
C ILE A 417 8.14 8.29 -13.82
N VAL A 418 8.54 8.78 -12.64
CA VAL A 418 7.75 9.78 -11.89
C VAL A 418 7.65 11.11 -12.68
N GLU A 419 8.73 11.54 -13.34
CA GLU A 419 8.71 12.72 -14.23
C GLU A 419 7.79 12.54 -15.45
N GLN A 420 7.76 11.35 -16.04
CA GLN A 420 6.84 11.07 -17.16
C GLN A 420 5.37 11.09 -16.71
N ILE A 421 5.07 10.56 -15.51
CA ILE A 421 3.73 10.68 -14.90
C ILE A 421 3.40 12.16 -14.69
N ALA A 422 4.36 12.96 -14.18
CA ALA A 422 4.18 14.39 -13.95
C ALA A 422 3.81 15.13 -15.26
N ASN A 423 4.49 14.83 -16.36
CA ASN A 423 4.21 15.45 -17.65
C ASN A 423 2.77 15.22 -18.12
N TRP A 424 2.24 14.02 -17.91
CA TRP A 424 0.86 13.70 -18.25
C TRP A 424 -0.15 14.35 -17.30
N THR A 425 0.05 14.23 -15.98
CA THR A 425 -0.89 14.72 -14.97
C THR A 425 -0.97 16.26 -14.93
N GLN A 426 0.13 16.95 -15.18
CA GLN A 426 0.13 18.42 -15.29
C GLN A 426 -0.72 18.90 -16.47
N ARG A 427 -0.75 18.16 -17.56
CA ARG A 427 -1.54 18.51 -18.74
C ARG A 427 -2.99 18.12 -18.62
N TYR A 428 -3.28 16.93 -18.08
CA TYR A 428 -4.61 16.32 -18.14
C TYR A 428 -5.27 16.12 -16.76
N GLY A 429 -4.64 16.60 -15.70
CA GLY A 429 -5.12 16.39 -14.32
C GLY A 429 -6.51 16.96 -14.03
N GLU A 430 -7.01 17.90 -14.83
CA GLU A 430 -8.40 18.39 -14.74
C GLU A 430 -9.41 17.23 -14.91
N ALA A 431 -9.14 16.25 -15.75
CA ALA A 431 -9.98 15.09 -15.93
C ALA A 431 -9.92 14.08 -14.76
N ILE A 432 -8.89 14.19 -13.91
CA ILE A 432 -8.61 13.24 -12.82
C ILE A 432 -9.06 13.79 -11.45
N PHE A 433 -8.44 14.91 -11.03
CA PHE A 433 -8.59 15.42 -9.67
C PHE A 433 -9.97 16.04 -9.45
N ALA A 434 -10.54 15.82 -8.25
CA ALA A 434 -11.87 16.27 -7.87
C ALA A 434 -13.01 15.78 -8.80
N SER A 435 -12.74 14.80 -9.66
CA SER A 435 -13.72 14.23 -10.57
C SER A 435 -14.63 13.19 -9.89
N ARG A 436 -15.70 12.84 -10.56
CA ARG A 436 -16.65 11.77 -10.17
C ARG A 436 -16.83 10.80 -11.33
N PRO A 437 -17.21 9.54 -11.08
CA PRO A 437 -17.60 8.64 -12.16
C PRO A 437 -18.75 9.19 -12.98
N TRP A 438 -18.75 8.87 -14.27
CA TRP A 438 -19.93 9.03 -15.11
C TRP A 438 -20.86 7.81 -14.98
N LYS A 439 -21.96 7.77 -15.72
CA LYS A 439 -22.92 6.65 -15.71
C LYS A 439 -22.32 5.32 -16.18
N VAL A 440 -21.25 5.37 -17.00
CA VAL A 440 -20.40 4.23 -17.36
C VAL A 440 -18.94 4.60 -17.10
N SER A 441 -18.14 3.64 -16.65
CA SER A 441 -16.73 3.89 -16.34
C SER A 441 -15.86 4.02 -17.58
N GLY A 442 -16.27 3.41 -18.70
CA GLY A 442 -15.49 3.43 -19.93
C GLY A 442 -16.05 2.52 -21.00
N GLU A 443 -15.37 2.51 -22.14
CA GLU A 443 -15.61 1.62 -23.28
C GLU A 443 -14.28 1.20 -23.89
N GLY A 444 -14.28 0.22 -24.77
CA GLY A 444 -13.12 -0.27 -25.49
C GLY A 444 -12.95 -1.78 -25.40
N PRO A 445 -11.92 -2.35 -26.07
CA PRO A 445 -11.76 -3.79 -26.21
C PRO A 445 -11.22 -4.50 -24.97
N THR A 446 -10.52 -3.79 -24.06
CA THR A 446 -9.81 -4.43 -22.95
C THR A 446 -10.74 -4.74 -21.78
N GLN A 447 -10.88 -6.01 -21.47
CA GLN A 447 -11.62 -6.49 -20.30
C GLN A 447 -10.78 -6.36 -19.04
N VAL A 448 -11.31 -5.67 -18.02
CA VAL A 448 -10.67 -5.50 -16.71
C VAL A 448 -11.01 -6.67 -15.80
N VAL A 449 -9.98 -7.33 -15.28
CA VAL A 449 -10.14 -8.42 -14.30
C VAL A 449 -10.26 -7.82 -12.90
N SER A 450 -11.37 -8.09 -12.21
CA SER A 450 -11.59 -7.62 -10.84
C SER A 450 -10.88 -8.50 -9.81
N GLY A 451 -10.49 -7.93 -8.68
CA GLY A 451 -9.98 -8.64 -7.50
C GLY A 451 -8.57 -8.25 -7.07
N GLN A 452 -8.15 -8.85 -5.96
CA GLN A 452 -6.82 -8.67 -5.36
C GLN A 452 -5.73 -9.37 -6.18
N LEU A 453 -4.51 -8.82 -6.20
CA LEU A 453 -3.29 -9.42 -6.72
C LEU A 453 -3.39 -9.94 -8.17
N ASN A 454 -4.24 -9.32 -8.98
CA ASN A 454 -4.49 -9.76 -10.36
C ASN A 454 -3.81 -8.89 -11.43
N GLU A 455 -3.07 -7.86 -11.03
CA GLU A 455 -2.35 -6.95 -11.93
C GLU A 455 -1.49 -7.69 -12.97
N GLY A 456 -0.77 -8.73 -12.56
CA GLY A 456 0.06 -9.53 -13.46
C GLY A 456 -0.71 -10.41 -14.46
N ARG A 457 -2.06 -10.41 -14.39
CA ARG A 457 -2.96 -11.11 -15.34
C ARG A 457 -3.71 -10.13 -16.24
N ALA A 458 -3.68 -8.83 -15.91
CA ALA A 458 -4.32 -7.81 -16.69
C ALA A 458 -3.64 -7.67 -18.05
N LYS A 459 -4.44 -7.56 -19.11
CA LYS A 459 -3.94 -7.16 -20.43
C LYS A 459 -3.64 -5.67 -20.40
N PRO A 460 -2.60 -5.20 -21.10
CA PRO A 460 -2.39 -3.77 -21.33
C PRO A 460 -3.60 -3.16 -22.01
N PHE A 461 -3.91 -1.92 -21.64
CA PHE A 461 -4.92 -1.13 -22.35
C PHE A 461 -4.43 -0.74 -23.75
N GLU A 462 -5.38 -0.53 -24.64
CA GLU A 462 -5.16 -0.14 -26.02
C GLU A 462 -5.62 1.32 -26.24
N ALA A 463 -5.20 1.92 -27.35
CA ALA A 463 -5.58 3.30 -27.68
C ALA A 463 -7.10 3.48 -27.93
N ALA A 464 -7.82 2.39 -28.19
CA ALA A 464 -9.26 2.36 -28.32
C ALA A 464 -10.02 2.28 -26.98
N ASP A 465 -9.30 1.99 -25.88
CA ASP A 465 -9.91 2.03 -24.55
C ASP A 465 -10.07 3.46 -24.07
N ILE A 466 -11.28 3.80 -23.62
CA ILE A 466 -11.64 5.14 -23.12
C ILE A 466 -12.17 5.01 -21.70
N ARG A 467 -11.83 5.95 -20.83
CA ARG A 467 -12.38 6.07 -19.47
C ARG A 467 -13.06 7.42 -19.30
N PHE A 468 -14.13 7.42 -18.51
CA PHE A 468 -14.98 8.60 -18.33
C PHE A 468 -14.97 9.09 -16.90
N THR A 469 -14.94 10.42 -16.75
CA THR A 469 -15.14 11.12 -15.49
C THR A 469 -15.96 12.36 -15.69
N THR A 470 -16.46 12.96 -14.61
CA THR A 470 -17.23 14.20 -14.66
C THR A 470 -16.78 15.21 -13.63
N GLN A 471 -16.92 16.51 -13.95
CA GLN A 471 -16.86 17.60 -12.99
C GLN A 471 -18.01 18.57 -13.26
N GLY A 472 -18.97 18.64 -12.32
CA GLY A 472 -20.18 19.39 -12.56
C GLY A 472 -20.85 18.94 -13.87
N PRO A 473 -21.17 19.84 -14.82
CA PRO A 473 -21.82 19.49 -16.08
C PRO A 473 -20.88 19.00 -17.17
N VAL A 474 -19.58 18.95 -16.91
CA VAL A 474 -18.54 18.59 -17.90
C VAL A 474 -18.25 17.11 -17.85
N LEU A 475 -18.27 16.46 -19.01
CA LEU A 475 -17.82 15.10 -19.22
C LEU A 475 -16.37 15.09 -19.73
N TYR A 476 -15.54 14.23 -19.17
CA TYR A 476 -14.19 13.97 -19.66
C TYR A 476 -14.09 12.56 -20.23
N ALA A 477 -13.40 12.43 -21.37
CA ALA A 477 -13.07 11.15 -21.99
C ALA A 477 -11.56 11.04 -22.14
N MET A 478 -10.97 10.01 -21.52
CA MET A 478 -9.52 9.77 -21.50
C MET A 478 -9.21 8.52 -22.32
N THR A 479 -8.47 8.65 -23.42
CA THR A 479 -7.96 7.49 -24.18
C THR A 479 -6.77 6.87 -23.46
N LEU A 480 -6.69 5.53 -23.45
CA LEU A 480 -5.62 4.81 -22.76
C LEU A 480 -4.52 4.36 -23.75
N GLY A 481 -4.01 5.32 -24.49
CA GLY A 481 -2.98 5.23 -25.50
C GLY A 481 -3.17 6.30 -26.54
N ARG A 482 -2.17 6.50 -27.39
CA ARG A 482 -2.22 7.50 -28.48
C ARG A 482 -3.19 7.05 -29.55
N PRO A 483 -4.31 7.77 -29.80
CA PRO A 483 -5.18 7.48 -30.94
C PRO A 483 -4.42 7.62 -32.26
N ALA A 484 -4.66 6.70 -33.19
CA ALA A 484 -4.07 6.73 -34.53
C ALA A 484 -4.74 7.74 -35.48
N GLY A 485 -5.86 8.32 -35.07
CA GLY A 485 -6.67 9.24 -35.84
C GLY A 485 -7.86 9.73 -35.03
N ASP A 486 -9.05 9.71 -35.63
CA ASP A 486 -10.29 10.14 -34.96
C ASP A 486 -10.61 9.27 -33.74
N VAL A 487 -11.25 9.90 -32.74
CA VAL A 487 -11.75 9.22 -31.54
C VAL A 487 -13.26 9.06 -31.68
N ALA A 488 -13.74 7.81 -31.57
CA ALA A 488 -15.16 7.50 -31.55
C ALA A 488 -15.59 7.11 -30.13
N ILE A 489 -16.66 7.72 -29.62
CA ILE A 489 -17.22 7.45 -28.30
C ILE A 489 -18.67 6.95 -28.47
N SER A 490 -18.85 5.64 -28.48
CA SER A 490 -20.13 4.98 -28.71
C SER A 490 -21.11 5.21 -27.54
N SER A 491 -20.62 5.33 -26.32
CA SER A 491 -21.40 5.63 -25.12
C SER A 491 -22.15 6.97 -25.18
N LEU A 492 -21.84 7.82 -26.14
CA LEU A 492 -22.55 9.10 -26.40
C LEU A 492 -23.60 9.00 -27.53
N ALA A 493 -23.89 7.81 -28.02
CA ALA A 493 -25.00 7.57 -28.91
C ALA A 493 -26.34 7.91 -28.21
N ASN A 494 -27.09 8.82 -28.77
CA ASN A 494 -28.41 9.26 -28.23
C ASN A 494 -28.34 9.81 -26.76
N VAL A 495 -27.18 10.32 -26.34
CA VAL A 495 -26.99 10.90 -25.00
C VAL A 495 -26.78 12.41 -25.14
N GLY A 496 -27.76 13.18 -24.69
CA GLY A 496 -27.70 14.64 -24.68
C GLY A 496 -27.38 15.26 -26.03
N SER A 497 -26.85 16.47 -26.00
CA SER A 497 -26.32 17.17 -27.18
C SER A 497 -24.98 17.82 -26.87
N VAL A 498 -23.96 17.41 -27.59
CA VAL A 498 -22.63 17.98 -27.48
C VAL A 498 -22.57 19.34 -28.16
N ARG A 499 -22.05 20.34 -27.48
CA ARG A 499 -21.89 21.70 -28.01
C ARG A 499 -20.44 22.05 -28.29
N ARG A 500 -19.51 21.49 -27.53
CA ARG A 500 -18.10 21.76 -27.67
C ARG A 500 -17.27 20.56 -27.23
N VAL A 501 -16.19 20.32 -27.94
CA VAL A 501 -15.14 19.37 -27.56
C VAL A 501 -13.80 20.10 -27.66
N SER A 502 -12.93 19.89 -26.68
CA SER A 502 -11.54 20.39 -26.72
C SER A 502 -10.61 19.38 -26.07
N VAL A 503 -9.32 19.48 -26.34
CA VAL A 503 -8.31 18.78 -25.53
C VAL A 503 -8.19 19.48 -24.18
N VAL A 504 -8.14 18.73 -23.07
CA VAL A 504 -7.90 19.31 -21.74
C VAL A 504 -6.60 20.12 -21.76
N GLY A 505 -6.65 21.34 -21.23
CA GLY A 505 -5.52 22.28 -21.28
C GLY A 505 -5.42 23.10 -22.55
N SER A 506 -6.34 22.92 -23.53
CA SER A 506 -6.48 23.78 -24.71
C SER A 506 -7.86 24.45 -24.72
N ASN A 507 -7.91 25.69 -25.21
CA ASN A 507 -9.16 26.40 -25.48
C ASN A 507 -9.63 26.22 -26.93
N ASP A 508 -8.86 25.57 -27.78
CA ASP A 508 -9.21 25.38 -29.18
C ASP A 508 -10.28 24.30 -29.33
N PRO A 509 -11.43 24.58 -29.96
CA PRO A 509 -12.44 23.60 -30.22
C PRO A 509 -11.94 22.58 -31.25
N LEU A 510 -12.32 21.31 -31.03
CA LEU A 510 -12.09 20.24 -31.99
C LEU A 510 -13.31 20.10 -32.92
N GLU A 511 -13.07 19.66 -34.15
CA GLU A 511 -14.14 19.24 -35.06
C GLU A 511 -14.74 17.92 -34.55
N PHE A 512 -16.08 17.86 -34.51
CA PHE A 512 -16.79 16.66 -34.07
C PHE A 512 -18.13 16.50 -34.80
N ARG A 513 -18.61 15.27 -34.83
CA ARG A 513 -19.96 14.92 -35.28
C ARG A 513 -20.59 13.97 -34.28
N GLN A 514 -21.82 14.29 -33.82
CA GLN A 514 -22.64 13.39 -32.99
C GLN A 514 -23.77 12.81 -33.82
N ASN A 515 -23.97 11.49 -33.78
CA ASN A 515 -25.00 10.77 -34.49
C ASN A 515 -25.50 9.55 -33.67
N ALA A 516 -26.29 8.68 -34.29
CA ALA A 516 -26.84 7.49 -33.66
C ALA A 516 -25.76 6.43 -33.30
N GLU A 517 -24.55 6.52 -33.82
CA GLU A 517 -23.44 5.62 -33.54
C GLU A 517 -22.55 6.15 -32.40
N GLY A 518 -22.66 7.44 -32.05
CA GLY A 518 -21.87 8.07 -31.01
C GLY A 518 -21.33 9.45 -31.35
N LEU A 519 -20.30 9.85 -30.64
CA LEU A 519 -19.55 11.10 -30.88
C LEU A 519 -18.24 10.76 -31.59
N HIS A 520 -18.02 11.33 -32.77
CA HIS A 520 -16.79 11.21 -33.55
C HIS A 520 -16.04 12.53 -33.49
N ILE A 521 -14.77 12.48 -33.11
CA ILE A 521 -13.93 13.65 -32.84
C ILE A 521 -12.67 13.55 -33.69
N THR A 522 -12.40 14.57 -34.49
CA THR A 522 -11.16 14.66 -35.30
C THR A 522 -10.04 15.26 -34.46
N LEU A 523 -8.97 14.50 -34.25
CA LEU A 523 -7.80 14.96 -33.51
C LEU A 523 -6.77 15.56 -34.46
N PRO A 524 -6.33 16.83 -34.24
CA PRO A 524 -5.21 17.42 -34.98
C PRO A 524 -3.92 16.62 -34.78
N GLN A 525 -3.09 16.60 -35.81
CA GLN A 525 -1.77 15.98 -35.73
C GLN A 525 -0.96 16.59 -34.58
N GLY A 526 -0.40 15.75 -33.66
CA GLY A 526 0.36 16.18 -32.49
C GLY A 526 -0.48 16.59 -31.27
N ALA A 527 -1.82 16.56 -31.32
CA ALA A 527 -2.68 16.89 -30.20
C ALA A 527 -2.64 15.83 -29.07
N SER A 528 -2.26 14.59 -29.38
CA SER A 528 -2.27 13.48 -28.44
C SER A 528 -0.91 13.23 -27.80
N HIS A 529 -0.91 12.94 -26.48
CA HIS A 529 0.25 12.44 -25.75
C HIS A 529 0.42 10.92 -26.01
N GLU A 530 1.63 10.40 -25.85
CA GLU A 530 1.91 8.97 -26.06
C GLU A 530 1.12 8.05 -25.09
N PHE A 531 0.80 8.52 -23.87
CA PHE A 531 -0.01 7.77 -22.88
C PHE A 531 -1.52 7.98 -23.04
N GLY A 532 -1.94 8.73 -24.05
CA GLY A 532 -3.35 9.06 -24.29
C GLY A 532 -3.67 10.53 -24.06
N VAL A 533 -4.87 10.94 -24.49
CA VAL A 533 -5.37 12.31 -24.42
C VAL A 533 -6.63 12.36 -23.58
N ALA A 534 -6.80 13.42 -22.80
CA ALA A 534 -8.05 13.73 -22.16
C ALA A 534 -8.82 14.79 -22.95
N LEU A 535 -10.06 14.47 -23.29
CA LEU A 535 -11.00 15.32 -24.00
C LEU A 535 -12.01 15.91 -23.02
N LYS A 536 -12.26 17.20 -23.14
CA LYS A 536 -13.30 17.92 -22.41
C LYS A 536 -14.51 18.07 -23.31
N ILE A 537 -15.66 17.55 -22.85
CA ILE A 537 -16.90 17.48 -23.62
C ILE A 537 -17.97 18.26 -22.87
N GLU A 538 -18.47 19.31 -23.50
CA GLU A 538 -19.47 20.22 -22.94
C GLU A 538 -20.76 20.14 -23.75
N GLY A 539 -21.90 20.12 -23.08
CA GLY A 539 -23.18 20.01 -23.74
C GLY A 539 -24.35 19.98 -22.77
N ASN A 540 -25.54 19.61 -23.24
CA ASN A 540 -26.73 19.48 -22.43
C ASN A 540 -27.11 18.01 -22.27
N GLY A 541 -27.47 17.59 -21.03
CA GLY A 541 -27.89 16.22 -20.76
C GLY A 541 -26.82 15.15 -20.95
N LEU A 542 -25.55 15.52 -20.80
CA LEU A 542 -24.41 14.60 -20.87
C LEU A 542 -24.12 13.92 -19.53
N VAL A 543 -24.32 14.67 -18.42
CA VAL A 543 -24.06 14.24 -17.05
C VAL A 543 -25.36 14.17 -16.27
#